data_876a384ead7234514d4870a9612b40cb
#
_entry.id   876a384ead7234514d4870a9612b40cb
#
_cell.length_a   1.000
_cell.length_b   1.000
_cell.length_c   1.000
_cell.angle_alpha   90.00
_cell.angle_beta   90.00
_cell.angle_gamma   90.00
#
_symmetry.space_group_name_H-M   'P 1'
#
loop_
_entity.id
_entity.type
_entity.pdbx_description
1 polymer ?
#
loop_
_entity_poly.entity_id
_entity_poly.type
_entity_poly.pdbx_seq_one_letter_code
_entity_poly.pdbx_strand_id
1 'polypeptide(L)'
;MSAICAAGLWAVSAGRSQAPGTLSVPADSARWEFQGQAGAAEYQGRRCLQLDGGSATLKDFEFRDGVIDVDVATPAVRGFFGFQFRISSDGLNAEEVYLRQHKSGQPDAMQYTPIFNTGANWQLYNGPGFTGAVDIPRDVWFHLRLEVSGAQAKLFVKDMEKPALVIGDLKTGLRMGQVALYDLTGATYFSNLEIWATPDAPWERHLPAMPPHTLTKWSLSPSYDALARNLERPLPAAESAGIHWQDVEAEPPGFVAINRYRESPHPRVTFQGDFAKRLDPQPGMKVVYARTIIDSEREQMKKLLIGYSDDVSVFLNGKILYRGRSAQGFRDPGFLGIVNPENDTVYLPLRKGANELVLAVSELGGGWGFVCRLAEMES
;
A
#
# COMPACT_ATOMS: atom_id res chain seq x y z
N MET A 1 -21.16 -63.84 22.22
CA MET A 1 -22.01 -62.62 22.12
C MET A 1 -21.22 -61.50 22.79
N SER A 2 -20.50 -60.72 21.99
CA SER A 2 -19.72 -59.60 22.47
C SER A 2 -20.39 -58.30 21.97
N ALA A 3 -20.80 -57.46 22.92
CA ALA A 3 -21.38 -56.18 22.64
C ALA A 3 -20.27 -55.12 22.44
N ILE A 4 -20.24 -54.50 21.29
CA ILE A 4 -19.35 -53.38 20.98
C ILE A 4 -20.08 -52.10 21.38
N CYS A 5 -19.59 -51.41 22.41
CA CYS A 5 -20.03 -50.07 22.77
C CYS A 5 -19.30 -49.07 21.85
N ALA A 6 -20.02 -48.44 20.96
CA ALA A 6 -19.56 -47.27 20.21
C ALA A 6 -19.64 -46.02 21.09
N ALA A 7 -18.48 -45.52 21.52
CA ALA A 7 -18.39 -44.20 22.19
C ALA A 7 -18.41 -43.10 21.14
N GLY A 8 -19.53 -42.41 21.05
CA GLY A 8 -19.64 -41.18 20.24
C GLY A 8 -18.83 -40.06 20.89
N LEU A 9 -17.78 -39.62 20.23
CA LEU A 9 -17.07 -38.38 20.57
C LEU A 9 -17.92 -37.18 20.12
N TRP A 10 -18.60 -36.55 21.07
CA TRP A 10 -19.17 -35.24 20.86
C TRP A 10 -18.05 -34.21 20.92
N ALA A 11 -17.68 -33.61 19.76
CA ALA A 11 -16.84 -32.46 19.74
C ALA A 11 -17.64 -31.29 20.34
N VAL A 12 -17.32 -30.93 21.58
CA VAL A 12 -17.80 -29.71 22.22
C VAL A 12 -17.07 -28.57 21.50
N SER A 13 -17.78 -27.86 20.62
CA SER A 13 -17.32 -26.56 20.15
C SER A 13 -17.29 -25.64 21.37
N ALA A 14 -16.12 -25.26 21.81
CA ALA A 14 -15.95 -24.23 22.82
C ALA A 14 -16.54 -22.93 22.27
N GLY A 15 -17.75 -22.58 22.73
CA GLY A 15 -18.39 -21.31 22.41
C GLY A 15 -17.47 -20.20 22.89
N ARG A 16 -16.97 -19.37 21.98
CA ARG A 16 -16.27 -18.14 22.32
C ARG A 16 -17.22 -17.26 23.12
N SER A 17 -16.82 -16.87 24.31
CA SER A 17 -17.51 -15.84 25.08
C SER A 17 -17.34 -14.51 24.37
N GLN A 18 -18.44 -13.95 23.87
CA GLN A 18 -18.43 -12.62 23.23
C GLN A 18 -18.09 -11.54 24.28
N ALA A 19 -17.18 -10.64 23.94
CA ALA A 19 -16.93 -9.46 24.76
C ALA A 19 -18.16 -8.53 24.76
N PRO A 20 -18.44 -7.80 25.84
CA PRO A 20 -19.55 -6.84 25.87
C PRO A 20 -19.41 -5.80 24.76
N GLY A 21 -20.47 -5.63 23.95
CA GLY A 21 -20.47 -4.69 22.82
C GLY A 21 -19.90 -5.26 21.51
N THR A 22 -19.70 -6.58 21.41
CA THR A 22 -19.27 -7.24 20.18
C THR A 22 -20.38 -7.18 19.12
N LEU A 23 -20.03 -6.71 17.93
CA LEU A 23 -20.86 -6.77 16.74
C LEU A 23 -20.52 -8.05 15.96
N SER A 24 -21.45 -9.00 15.89
CA SER A 24 -21.36 -10.17 15.00
C SER A 24 -22.20 -9.92 13.76
N VAL A 25 -21.63 -10.12 12.57
CA VAL A 25 -22.28 -9.84 11.29
C VAL A 25 -22.36 -11.13 10.46
N PRO A 26 -23.56 -11.76 10.39
CA PRO A 26 -23.77 -12.92 9.53
C PRO A 26 -23.52 -12.59 8.05
N ALA A 27 -23.10 -13.60 7.28
CA ALA A 27 -22.82 -13.43 5.84
C ALA A 27 -24.03 -13.00 5.01
N ASP A 28 -25.24 -13.39 5.44
CA ASP A 28 -26.53 -13.05 4.80
C ASP A 28 -27.17 -11.78 5.36
N SER A 29 -26.43 -11.02 6.17
CA SER A 29 -26.92 -9.76 6.76
C SER A 29 -27.18 -8.69 5.70
N ALA A 30 -28.31 -8.00 5.80
CA ALA A 30 -28.63 -6.82 4.99
C ALA A 30 -27.67 -5.62 5.23
N ARG A 31 -26.79 -5.71 6.23
CA ARG A 31 -25.79 -4.69 6.52
C ARG A 31 -24.60 -4.72 5.56
N TRP A 32 -24.45 -5.75 4.74
CA TRP A 32 -23.41 -5.79 3.71
C TRP A 32 -23.78 -4.96 2.50
N GLU A 33 -22.82 -4.20 2.00
CA GLU A 33 -22.80 -3.60 0.69
C GLU A 33 -21.72 -4.30 -0.13
N PHE A 34 -22.16 -4.94 -1.23
CA PHE A 34 -21.27 -5.73 -2.08
C PHE A 34 -20.84 -4.93 -3.31
N GLN A 35 -19.57 -5.08 -3.69
CA GLN A 35 -19.03 -4.58 -4.95
C GLN A 35 -18.23 -5.69 -5.64
N GLY A 36 -18.25 -5.70 -6.97
CA GLY A 36 -17.59 -6.76 -7.76
C GLY A 36 -18.25 -8.13 -7.59
N GLN A 37 -17.47 -9.20 -7.60
CA GLN A 37 -17.95 -10.56 -7.36
C GLN A 37 -17.94 -10.85 -5.87
N ALA A 38 -19.04 -10.58 -5.22
CA ALA A 38 -19.18 -10.73 -3.78
C ALA A 38 -20.61 -11.15 -3.41
N GLY A 39 -20.76 -11.98 -2.37
CA GLY A 39 -22.08 -12.39 -1.87
C GLY A 39 -22.01 -13.44 -0.78
N ALA A 40 -23.19 -13.78 -0.24
CA ALA A 40 -23.34 -14.87 0.71
C ALA A 40 -23.21 -16.22 0.00
N ALA A 41 -22.50 -17.15 0.62
CA ALA A 41 -22.23 -18.50 0.09
C ALA A 41 -22.15 -19.53 1.21
N GLU A 42 -21.91 -20.78 0.83
CA GLU A 42 -21.54 -21.85 1.72
C GLU A 42 -20.22 -22.48 1.23
N TYR A 43 -19.27 -22.65 2.13
CA TYR A 43 -17.99 -23.29 1.84
C TYR A 43 -17.57 -24.23 2.98
N GLN A 44 -17.27 -25.49 2.67
CA GLN A 44 -16.92 -26.53 3.64
C GLN A 44 -17.90 -26.61 4.84
N GLY A 45 -19.21 -26.56 4.55
CA GLY A 45 -20.27 -26.66 5.54
C GLY A 45 -20.45 -25.42 6.44
N ARG A 46 -19.84 -24.26 6.08
CA ARG A 46 -20.01 -22.99 6.81
C ARG A 46 -20.69 -21.96 5.92
N ARG A 47 -21.64 -21.22 6.49
CA ARG A 47 -22.14 -19.98 5.88
C ARG A 47 -21.04 -18.93 5.92
N CYS A 48 -20.81 -18.28 4.81
CA CYS A 48 -19.69 -17.34 4.63
C CYS A 48 -20.02 -16.29 3.58
N LEU A 49 -19.19 -15.26 3.50
CA LEU A 49 -19.08 -14.38 2.36
C LEU A 49 -18.08 -15.02 1.38
N GLN A 50 -18.43 -15.04 0.10
CA GLN A 50 -17.49 -15.34 -0.99
C GLN A 50 -17.15 -14.04 -1.69
N LEU A 51 -15.86 -13.75 -1.84
CA LEU A 51 -15.32 -12.64 -2.60
C LEU A 51 -14.34 -13.19 -3.65
N ASP A 52 -14.45 -12.70 -4.91
CA ASP A 52 -13.53 -13.03 -6.01
C ASP A 52 -13.40 -11.81 -6.94
N GLY A 53 -12.47 -10.93 -6.64
CA GLY A 53 -12.39 -9.62 -7.27
C GLY A 53 -13.52 -8.69 -6.81
N GLY A 54 -13.77 -8.63 -5.51
CA GLY A 54 -14.84 -7.84 -4.93
C GLY A 54 -14.62 -7.50 -3.46
N SER A 55 -15.58 -6.77 -2.90
CA SER A 55 -15.58 -6.37 -1.50
C SER A 55 -16.96 -6.48 -0.86
N ALA A 56 -16.95 -6.59 0.47
CA ALA A 56 -18.11 -6.52 1.33
C ALA A 56 -17.87 -5.43 2.38
N THR A 57 -18.51 -4.28 2.22
CA THR A 57 -18.41 -3.14 3.12
C THR A 57 -19.53 -3.18 4.15
N LEU A 58 -19.22 -2.93 5.41
CA LEU A 58 -20.21 -2.89 6.48
C LEU A 58 -20.92 -1.53 6.49
N LYS A 59 -22.23 -1.52 6.17
CA LYS A 59 -23.08 -0.33 6.21
C LYS A 59 -23.37 0.09 7.65
N ASP A 60 -23.62 1.37 7.84
CA ASP A 60 -24.06 1.96 9.12
C ASP A 60 -23.16 1.57 10.31
N PHE A 61 -21.86 1.49 10.05
CA PHE A 61 -20.85 1.20 11.05
C PHE A 61 -19.56 1.95 10.78
N GLU A 62 -19.07 2.64 11.79
CA GLU A 62 -17.78 3.32 11.75
C GLU A 62 -16.85 2.71 12.80
N PHE A 63 -15.65 2.38 12.37
CA PHE A 63 -14.62 1.78 13.18
C PHE A 63 -13.52 2.81 13.48
N ARG A 64 -13.15 2.90 14.75
CA ARG A 64 -12.07 3.77 15.22
C ARG A 64 -10.91 2.94 15.75
N ASP A 65 -11.03 2.47 17.00
CA ASP A 65 -10.12 1.58 17.69
C ASP A 65 -10.84 0.32 18.10
N GLY A 66 -10.15 -0.81 18.11
CA GLY A 66 -10.78 -2.07 18.46
C GLY A 66 -10.17 -3.25 17.75
N VAL A 67 -10.94 -4.30 17.62
CA VAL A 67 -10.54 -5.58 17.05
C VAL A 67 -11.53 -5.99 15.97
N ILE A 68 -10.99 -6.49 14.87
CA ILE A 68 -11.73 -7.13 13.78
C ILE A 68 -11.25 -8.57 13.71
N ASP A 69 -12.14 -9.51 13.98
CA ASP A 69 -11.91 -10.95 14.01
C ASP A 69 -12.68 -11.63 12.89
N VAL A 70 -12.05 -12.53 12.15
CA VAL A 70 -12.72 -13.28 11.08
C VAL A 70 -12.04 -14.61 10.81
N ASP A 71 -12.82 -15.64 10.48
CA ASP A 71 -12.30 -16.87 9.91
C ASP A 71 -12.22 -16.77 8.39
N VAL A 72 -11.13 -17.21 7.80
CA VAL A 72 -10.85 -17.13 6.36
C VAL A 72 -10.48 -18.49 5.80
N ALA A 73 -10.92 -18.78 4.59
CA ALA A 73 -10.45 -19.91 3.81
C ALA A 73 -10.30 -19.50 2.34
N THR A 74 -9.27 -20.01 1.67
CA THR A 74 -9.09 -19.80 0.23
C THR A 74 -8.55 -21.07 -0.44
N PRO A 75 -9.20 -21.57 -1.51
CA PRO A 75 -8.66 -22.61 -2.37
C PRO A 75 -7.65 -22.09 -3.39
N ALA A 76 -7.58 -20.78 -3.58
CA ALA A 76 -6.80 -20.16 -4.63
C ALA A 76 -5.30 -20.44 -4.50
N VAL A 77 -4.64 -20.69 -5.63
CA VAL A 77 -3.18 -20.75 -5.72
C VAL A 77 -2.60 -19.34 -5.68
N ARG A 78 -3.29 -18.37 -6.30
CA ARG A 78 -2.96 -16.95 -6.31
C ARG A 78 -4.16 -16.17 -5.78
N GLY A 79 -3.93 -15.32 -4.78
CA GLY A 79 -4.96 -14.50 -4.20
C GLY A 79 -4.38 -13.33 -3.43
N PHE A 80 -5.20 -12.29 -3.24
CA PHE A 80 -4.93 -11.12 -2.41
C PHE A 80 -6.21 -10.81 -1.65
N PHE A 81 -6.21 -10.97 -0.36
CA PHE A 81 -7.40 -10.79 0.47
C PHE A 81 -7.07 -10.20 1.83
N GLY A 82 -8.00 -9.47 2.42
CA GLY A 82 -7.77 -8.88 3.72
C GLY A 82 -8.84 -7.89 4.18
N PHE A 83 -8.37 -6.89 4.91
CA PHE A 83 -9.18 -5.85 5.52
C PHE A 83 -8.87 -4.50 4.92
N GLN A 84 -9.92 -3.73 4.64
CA GLN A 84 -9.85 -2.28 4.55
C GLN A 84 -10.58 -1.70 5.76
N PHE A 85 -10.00 -0.75 6.44
CA PHE A 85 -10.58 -0.13 7.64
C PHE A 85 -10.32 1.36 7.66
N ARG A 86 -11.10 2.09 8.47
CA ARG A 86 -11.11 3.54 8.46
C ARG A 86 -11.25 4.10 7.04
N ILE A 87 -12.11 3.47 6.22
CA ILE A 87 -12.41 3.93 4.88
C ILE A 87 -13.11 5.29 5.01
N SER A 88 -12.59 6.31 4.31
CA SER A 88 -13.19 7.65 4.30
C SER A 88 -14.59 7.63 3.69
N SER A 89 -15.43 8.59 4.07
CA SER A 89 -16.83 8.66 3.61
C SER A 89 -16.98 8.83 2.09
N ASP A 90 -15.96 9.36 1.42
CA ASP A 90 -15.89 9.49 -0.04
C ASP A 90 -15.30 8.22 -0.72
N GLY A 91 -14.83 7.25 0.07
CA GLY A 91 -14.20 6.01 -0.40
C GLY A 91 -12.80 6.19 -1.01
N LEU A 92 -12.23 7.39 -0.95
CA LEU A 92 -10.96 7.67 -1.62
C LEU A 92 -9.73 7.23 -0.82
N ASN A 93 -9.85 7.16 0.51
CA ASN A 93 -8.73 6.84 1.39
C ASN A 93 -9.12 5.72 2.37
N ALA A 94 -8.17 4.85 2.66
CA ALA A 94 -8.34 3.75 3.62
C ALA A 94 -6.99 3.26 4.14
N GLU A 95 -7.02 2.59 5.28
CA GLU A 95 -5.94 1.70 5.72
C GLU A 95 -6.23 0.30 5.20
N GLU A 96 -5.23 -0.37 4.62
CA GLU A 96 -5.40 -1.71 4.07
C GLU A 96 -4.35 -2.68 4.60
N VAL A 97 -4.78 -3.86 5.02
CA VAL A 97 -3.91 -4.97 5.41
C VAL A 97 -4.36 -6.21 4.65
N TYR A 98 -3.44 -6.87 3.96
CA TYR A 98 -3.79 -8.02 3.15
C TYR A 98 -2.72 -9.11 3.13
N LEU A 99 -3.16 -10.30 2.73
CA LEU A 99 -2.35 -11.49 2.55
C LEU A 99 -2.27 -11.84 1.06
N ARG A 100 -1.11 -12.39 0.67
CA ARG A 100 -0.85 -12.92 -0.69
C ARG A 100 -0.72 -14.43 -0.63
N GLN A 101 -1.75 -15.17 -1.05
CA GLN A 101 -1.74 -16.64 -1.00
C GLN A 101 -0.53 -17.25 -1.71
N HIS A 102 -0.17 -16.73 -2.89
CA HIS A 102 0.96 -17.19 -3.69
C HIS A 102 2.34 -16.84 -3.12
N LYS A 103 2.37 -16.07 -2.04
CA LYS A 103 3.59 -15.65 -1.32
C LYS A 103 3.69 -16.29 0.06
N SER A 104 2.86 -17.30 0.35
CA SER A 104 2.91 -18.02 1.63
C SER A 104 4.34 -18.39 2.02
N GLY A 105 4.78 -18.02 3.23
CA GLY A 105 6.14 -18.20 3.74
C GLY A 105 7.18 -17.20 3.24
N GLN A 106 6.87 -16.34 2.28
CA GLN A 106 7.78 -15.33 1.76
C GLN A 106 7.78 -14.06 2.63
N PRO A 107 8.84 -13.22 2.59
CA PRO A 107 8.94 -11.99 3.39
C PRO A 107 7.82 -10.97 3.13
N ASP A 108 7.14 -11.06 2.01
CA ASP A 108 6.03 -10.22 1.58
C ASP A 108 4.70 -11.00 1.47
N ALA A 109 4.53 -12.07 2.25
CA ALA A 109 3.28 -12.85 2.30
C ALA A 109 2.09 -12.04 2.80
N MET A 110 2.33 -11.05 3.64
CA MET A 110 1.34 -10.07 4.08
C MET A 110 1.90 -8.66 3.97
N GLN A 111 1.01 -7.68 3.84
CA GLN A 111 1.40 -6.29 3.73
C GLN A 111 0.34 -5.36 4.30
N TYR A 112 0.79 -4.28 4.94
CA TYR A 112 0.04 -3.07 5.18
C TYR A 112 0.35 -2.06 4.07
N THR A 113 -0.68 -1.43 3.52
CA THR A 113 -0.55 -0.32 2.57
C THR A 113 -1.65 0.71 2.78
N PRO A 114 -1.34 2.01 2.81
CA PRO A 114 -2.37 3.03 2.76
C PRO A 114 -2.95 3.14 1.35
N ILE A 115 -4.24 3.39 1.29
CA ILE A 115 -4.92 3.82 0.08
C ILE A 115 -5.01 5.35 0.12
N PHE A 116 -4.47 6.03 -0.87
CA PHE A 116 -4.61 7.47 -1.05
C PHE A 116 -5.23 7.76 -2.40
N ASN A 117 -6.33 8.52 -2.42
CA ASN A 117 -7.03 8.87 -3.64
C ASN A 117 -7.26 7.68 -4.56
N THR A 118 -7.78 6.57 -4.00
CA THR A 118 -8.02 5.25 -4.60
C THR A 118 -6.77 4.43 -4.98
N GLY A 119 -5.57 4.96 -4.84
CA GLY A 119 -4.32 4.28 -5.17
C GLY A 119 -3.74 3.51 -3.98
N ALA A 120 -3.52 2.21 -4.15
CA ALA A 120 -2.73 1.40 -3.22
C ALA A 120 -1.25 1.71 -3.39
N ASN A 121 -0.53 1.90 -2.28
CA ASN A 121 0.86 2.37 -2.30
C ASN A 121 1.86 1.29 -1.86
N TRP A 122 1.64 0.05 -2.28
CA TRP A 122 2.39 -1.11 -1.82
C TRP A 122 3.88 -1.10 -2.23
N GLN A 123 4.25 -0.39 -3.29
CA GLN A 123 5.64 -0.25 -3.71
C GLN A 123 6.43 0.75 -2.84
N LEU A 124 5.75 1.74 -2.25
CA LEU A 124 6.37 2.70 -1.34
C LEU A 124 6.49 2.13 0.08
N TYR A 125 5.43 1.47 0.55
CA TYR A 125 5.34 0.96 1.92
C TYR A 125 5.67 -0.53 1.94
N ASN A 126 6.96 -0.84 1.97
CA ASN A 126 7.50 -2.19 1.94
C ASN A 126 8.64 -2.36 2.96
N GLY A 127 8.90 -3.60 3.39
CA GLY A 127 9.93 -3.91 4.38
C GLY A 127 9.43 -3.86 5.83
N PRO A 128 10.33 -3.66 6.81
CA PRO A 128 9.98 -3.70 8.24
C PRO A 128 8.86 -2.74 8.61
N GLY A 129 7.83 -3.24 9.30
CA GLY A 129 6.64 -2.49 9.70
C GLY A 129 5.56 -2.38 8.61
N PHE A 130 5.84 -2.83 7.39
CA PHE A 130 4.89 -2.83 6.27
C PHE A 130 4.63 -4.22 5.72
N THR A 131 5.64 -5.08 5.62
CA THR A 131 5.50 -6.45 5.13
C THR A 131 5.99 -7.46 6.15
N GLY A 132 5.54 -8.70 6.01
CA GLY A 132 5.96 -9.80 6.87
C GLY A 132 5.75 -11.17 6.24
N ALA A 133 6.49 -12.14 6.76
CA ALA A 133 6.37 -13.55 6.38
C ALA A 133 5.32 -14.25 7.24
N VAL A 134 4.48 -15.05 6.62
CA VAL A 134 3.52 -15.93 7.29
C VAL A 134 3.15 -17.09 6.38
N ASP A 135 2.96 -18.27 6.96
CA ASP A 135 2.39 -19.41 6.24
C ASP A 135 0.88 -19.29 6.18
N ILE A 136 0.36 -19.18 4.95
CA ILE A 136 -1.06 -19.04 4.67
C ILE A 136 -1.60 -20.42 4.25
N PRO A 137 -2.50 -21.04 5.03
CA PRO A 137 -3.11 -22.33 4.68
C PRO A 137 -3.94 -22.20 3.40
N ARG A 138 -4.05 -23.30 2.65
CA ARG A 138 -4.92 -23.40 1.49
C ARG A 138 -5.98 -24.47 1.74
N ASP A 139 -7.22 -24.22 1.31
CA ASP A 139 -8.36 -25.12 1.52
C ASP A 139 -8.68 -25.45 2.98
N VAL A 140 -8.23 -24.63 3.92
CA VAL A 140 -8.45 -24.81 5.36
C VAL A 140 -8.87 -23.49 5.99
N TRP A 141 -9.88 -23.52 6.84
CA TRP A 141 -10.28 -22.37 7.64
C TRP A 141 -9.19 -22.02 8.66
N PHE A 142 -8.78 -20.78 8.69
CA PHE A 142 -7.86 -20.21 9.68
C PHE A 142 -8.35 -18.86 10.15
N HIS A 143 -7.85 -18.43 11.29
CA HIS A 143 -8.29 -17.20 11.95
C HIS A 143 -7.37 -16.04 11.63
N LEU A 144 -7.97 -14.88 11.33
CA LEU A 144 -7.34 -13.57 11.23
C LEU A 144 -7.90 -12.65 12.29
N ARG A 145 -7.03 -11.87 12.90
CA ARG A 145 -7.36 -10.78 13.80
C ARG A 145 -6.58 -9.55 13.46
N LEU A 146 -7.26 -8.41 13.38
CA LEU A 146 -6.66 -7.10 13.27
C LEU A 146 -7.01 -6.29 14.53
N GLU A 147 -6.00 -5.92 15.31
CA GLU A 147 -6.12 -5.01 16.44
C GLU A 147 -5.65 -3.62 16.02
N VAL A 148 -6.48 -2.59 16.27
CA VAL A 148 -6.19 -1.19 15.91
C VAL A 148 -6.26 -0.34 17.18
N SER A 149 -5.22 0.47 17.41
CA SER A 149 -5.09 1.33 18.57
C SER A 149 -4.39 2.63 18.19
N GLY A 150 -5.11 3.73 18.11
CA GLY A 150 -4.58 5.03 17.67
C GLY A 150 -3.97 4.95 16.28
N ALA A 151 -2.69 5.29 16.17
CA ALA A 151 -1.94 5.24 14.92
C ALA A 151 -1.27 3.88 14.64
N GLN A 152 -1.61 2.84 15.38
CA GLN A 152 -0.94 1.54 15.31
C GLN A 152 -1.93 0.43 15.01
N ALA A 153 -1.43 -0.67 14.42
CA ALA A 153 -2.20 -1.89 14.26
C ALA A 153 -1.32 -3.14 14.38
N LYS A 154 -1.96 -4.27 14.70
CA LYS A 154 -1.34 -5.59 14.76
C LYS A 154 -2.20 -6.58 14.01
N LEU A 155 -1.58 -7.30 13.06
CA LEU A 155 -2.23 -8.40 12.37
C LEU A 155 -1.77 -9.72 12.96
N PHE A 156 -2.73 -10.57 13.33
CA PHE A 156 -2.51 -11.94 13.79
C PHE A 156 -3.04 -12.90 12.74
N VAL A 157 -2.28 -13.95 12.48
CA VAL A 157 -2.64 -14.99 11.49
C VAL A 157 -2.44 -16.36 12.15
N LYS A 158 -3.50 -17.08 12.39
CA LYS A 158 -3.55 -18.39 13.07
C LYS A 158 -3.17 -18.33 14.55
N ASP A 159 -2.03 -17.75 14.87
CA ASP A 159 -1.55 -17.55 16.24
C ASP A 159 -2.12 -16.21 16.77
N MET A 160 -2.97 -16.29 17.79
CA MET A 160 -3.62 -15.11 18.38
C MET A 160 -2.85 -14.55 19.58
N GLU A 161 -1.70 -15.12 19.92
CA GLU A 161 -0.83 -14.62 21.01
C GLU A 161 0.30 -13.74 20.45
N LYS A 162 0.82 -14.11 19.26
CA LYS A 162 1.94 -13.43 18.63
C LYS A 162 1.51 -12.74 17.32
N PRO A 163 1.58 -11.42 17.21
CA PRO A 163 1.27 -10.75 15.97
C PRO A 163 2.26 -11.14 14.86
N ALA A 164 1.72 -11.41 13.69
CA ALA A 164 2.50 -11.71 12.50
C ALA A 164 3.06 -10.42 11.85
N LEU A 165 2.32 -9.31 11.98
CA LEU A 165 2.77 -7.99 11.53
C LEU A 165 2.42 -6.94 12.60
N VAL A 166 3.38 -6.07 12.90
CA VAL A 166 3.19 -4.90 13.76
C VAL A 166 3.39 -3.64 12.93
N ILE A 167 2.33 -2.83 12.85
CA ILE A 167 2.30 -1.56 12.11
C ILE A 167 2.38 -0.44 13.15
N GLY A 168 3.50 0.29 13.15
CA GLY A 168 3.74 1.35 14.12
C GLY A 168 3.19 2.72 13.70
N ASP A 169 2.73 2.86 12.46
CA ASP A 169 2.32 4.12 11.88
C ASP A 169 1.31 3.95 10.74
N LEU A 170 0.04 4.07 11.06
CA LEU A 170 -1.05 4.11 10.08
C LEU A 170 -0.99 5.44 9.31
N LYS A 171 -0.85 5.35 8.01
CA LYS A 171 -0.37 6.45 7.16
C LYS A 171 -1.44 7.45 6.74
N THR A 172 -2.71 7.05 6.63
CA THR A 172 -3.75 7.97 6.14
C THR A 172 -4.05 9.11 7.12
N GLY A 173 -3.82 8.90 8.41
CA GLY A 173 -4.20 9.83 9.47
C GLY A 173 -5.69 9.82 9.81
N LEU A 174 -6.47 8.98 9.14
CA LEU A 174 -7.89 8.79 9.43
C LEU A 174 -8.06 8.11 10.80
N ARG A 175 -8.90 8.70 11.62
CA ARG A 175 -9.14 8.17 12.97
C ARG A 175 -10.38 7.28 13.05
N MET A 176 -11.25 7.37 12.05
CA MET A 176 -12.51 6.65 11.98
C MET A 176 -12.95 6.50 10.53
N GLY A 177 -13.72 5.46 10.23
CA GLY A 177 -14.31 5.22 8.92
C GLY A 177 -14.90 3.82 8.82
N GLN A 178 -15.38 3.45 7.64
CA GLN A 178 -16.01 2.16 7.39
C GLN A 178 -14.99 1.01 7.42
N VAL A 179 -15.51 -0.22 7.46
CA VAL A 179 -14.75 -1.48 7.40
C VAL A 179 -15.25 -2.28 6.20
N ALA A 180 -14.34 -2.86 5.46
CA ALA A 180 -14.62 -3.82 4.40
C ALA A 180 -13.70 -5.05 4.49
N LEU A 181 -14.26 -6.19 4.12
CA LEU A 181 -13.50 -7.36 3.69
C LEU A 181 -13.33 -7.26 2.18
N TYR A 182 -12.19 -7.63 1.65
CA TYR A 182 -11.98 -7.58 0.22
C TYR A 182 -11.11 -8.74 -0.28
N ASP A 183 -11.28 -9.03 -1.55
CA ASP A 183 -10.44 -9.91 -2.35
C ASP A 183 -10.22 -9.28 -3.73
N LEU A 184 -8.97 -9.21 -4.15
CA LEU A 184 -8.64 -8.67 -5.48
C LEU A 184 -8.75 -9.74 -6.57
N THR A 185 -8.47 -10.99 -6.24
CA THR A 185 -8.54 -12.13 -7.15
C THR A 185 -8.34 -13.45 -6.40
N GLY A 186 -9.03 -14.50 -6.82
CA GLY A 186 -8.73 -15.86 -6.40
C GLY A 186 -9.63 -16.44 -5.33
N ALA A 187 -10.89 -16.11 -5.32
CA ALA A 187 -11.96 -16.62 -4.45
C ALA A 187 -11.53 -16.86 -2.98
N THR A 188 -11.94 -15.96 -2.11
CA THR A 188 -11.73 -16.08 -0.67
C THR A 188 -13.07 -16.11 0.06
N TYR A 189 -13.16 -16.93 1.10
CA TYR A 189 -14.33 -17.13 1.93
C TYR A 189 -14.08 -16.56 3.32
N PHE A 190 -15.02 -15.75 3.82
CA PHE A 190 -14.96 -15.11 5.14
C PHE A 190 -16.17 -15.52 5.97
N SER A 191 -15.94 -15.97 7.21
CA SER A 191 -17.00 -16.42 8.12
C SER A 191 -16.72 -15.88 9.53
N ASN A 192 -17.76 -15.88 10.38
CA ASN A 192 -17.64 -15.52 11.79
C ASN A 192 -16.99 -14.14 12.00
N LEU A 193 -17.41 -13.13 11.22
CA LEU A 193 -16.95 -11.77 11.45
C LEU A 193 -17.48 -11.25 12.79
N GLU A 194 -16.56 -10.89 13.66
CA GLU A 194 -16.83 -10.20 14.92
C GLU A 194 -16.01 -8.91 15.00
N ILE A 195 -16.63 -7.82 15.41
CA ILE A 195 -15.95 -6.54 15.62
C ILE A 195 -16.34 -6.01 17.00
N TRP A 196 -15.37 -5.58 17.76
CA TRP A 196 -15.63 -4.86 19.02
C TRP A 196 -14.73 -3.64 19.16
N ALA A 197 -15.36 -2.56 19.62
CA ALA A 197 -14.66 -1.32 19.90
C ALA A 197 -13.87 -1.42 21.23
N THR A 198 -12.72 -0.78 21.25
CA THR A 198 -11.96 -0.51 22.48
C THR A 198 -12.02 1.00 22.80
N PRO A 199 -11.68 1.42 24.03
CA PRO A 199 -11.53 2.83 24.32
C PRO A 199 -10.55 3.51 23.37
N ASP A 200 -10.83 4.77 23.04
CA ASP A 200 -9.96 5.57 22.16
C ASP A 200 -8.54 5.62 22.71
N ALA A 201 -7.57 5.25 21.87
CA ALA A 201 -6.17 5.29 22.20
C ALA A 201 -5.52 6.62 21.76
N PRO A 202 -4.45 7.06 22.44
CA PRO A 202 -3.63 8.17 21.96
C PRO A 202 -3.12 7.95 20.55
N TRP A 203 -3.03 9.02 19.75
CA TRP A 203 -2.48 8.95 18.39
C TRP A 203 -0.95 8.97 18.45
N GLU A 204 -0.36 7.87 18.88
CA GLU A 204 1.07 7.69 18.97
C GLU A 204 1.60 6.98 17.74
N ARG A 205 2.58 7.60 17.07
CA ARG A 205 3.22 7.06 15.87
C ARG A 205 4.63 6.59 16.19
N HIS A 206 4.94 5.36 15.83
CA HIS A 206 6.29 4.82 15.92
C HIS A 206 6.97 4.91 14.55
N LEU A 207 7.54 6.08 14.29
CA LEU A 207 8.16 6.39 13.01
C LEU A 207 9.59 5.81 12.93
N PRO A 208 9.97 5.21 11.79
CA PRO A 208 11.38 4.94 11.53
C PRO A 208 12.16 6.26 11.47
N ALA A 209 13.46 6.20 11.77
CA ALA A 209 14.31 7.35 11.64
C ALA A 209 14.41 7.82 10.18
N MET A 210 14.45 9.14 9.99
CA MET A 210 14.76 9.72 8.68
C MET A 210 16.25 9.47 8.38
N PRO A 211 16.61 8.78 7.29
CA PRO A 211 18.00 8.58 6.93
C PRO A 211 18.72 9.92 6.71
N PRO A 212 19.98 10.04 7.11
CA PRO A 212 20.75 11.27 6.91
C PRO A 212 20.83 11.63 5.41
N HIS A 213 20.90 12.94 5.14
CA HIS A 213 20.99 13.52 3.79
C HIS A 213 19.78 13.23 2.87
N THR A 214 18.66 12.77 3.42
CA THR A 214 17.40 12.66 2.67
C THR A 214 16.92 14.06 2.28
N LEU A 215 16.52 14.22 1.02
CA LEU A 215 15.88 15.45 0.55
C LEU A 215 14.41 15.42 0.98
N THR A 216 14.07 16.19 2.00
CA THR A 216 12.75 16.12 2.64
C THR A 216 11.77 17.17 2.16
N LYS A 217 12.23 18.32 1.67
CA LYS A 217 11.36 19.44 1.27
C LYS A 217 11.22 19.50 -0.24
N TRP A 218 9.99 19.43 -0.70
CA TRP A 218 9.66 19.42 -2.12
C TRP A 218 8.47 20.32 -2.43
N SER A 219 8.37 20.77 -3.68
CA SER A 219 7.16 21.40 -4.19
C SER A 219 6.64 20.59 -5.38
N LEU A 220 5.36 20.21 -5.34
CA LEU A 220 4.70 19.41 -6.38
C LEU A 220 3.87 20.29 -7.32
N SER A 221 3.97 20.03 -8.62
CA SER A 221 3.08 20.62 -9.63
C SER A 221 1.67 19.99 -9.57
N PRO A 222 0.67 20.53 -10.25
CA PRO A 222 -0.50 19.76 -10.67
C PRO A 222 -0.09 18.50 -11.43
N SER A 223 -1.01 17.52 -11.53
CA SER A 223 -0.81 16.37 -12.40
C SER A 223 -1.14 16.71 -13.85
N TYR A 224 -0.40 16.14 -14.78
CA TYR A 224 -0.59 16.31 -16.21
C TYR A 224 -0.76 14.95 -16.89
N ASP A 225 -1.37 14.92 -18.06
CA ASP A 225 -1.33 13.77 -18.93
C ASP A 225 0.10 13.55 -19.43
N ALA A 226 0.68 12.40 -19.16
CA ALA A 226 2.07 12.11 -19.53
C ALA A 226 2.29 12.08 -21.05
N LEU A 227 1.27 11.70 -21.84
CA LEU A 227 1.33 11.73 -23.31
C LEU A 227 1.39 13.17 -23.86
N ALA A 228 0.87 14.14 -23.13
CA ALA A 228 0.90 15.55 -23.53
C ALA A 228 2.23 16.25 -23.17
N ARG A 229 3.20 15.51 -22.63
CA ARG A 229 4.47 16.05 -22.13
C ARG A 229 5.68 15.42 -22.80
N ASN A 230 6.68 16.25 -23.10
CA ASN A 230 8.00 15.76 -23.46
C ASN A 230 8.82 15.53 -22.18
N LEU A 231 8.87 14.29 -21.71
CA LEU A 231 9.55 13.93 -20.46
C LEU A 231 11.09 13.97 -20.56
N GLU A 232 11.65 14.31 -21.72
CA GLU A 232 13.09 14.57 -21.92
C GLU A 232 13.44 16.06 -21.77
N ARG A 233 12.45 16.91 -21.55
CA ARG A 233 12.62 18.36 -21.35
C ARG A 233 12.01 18.79 -20.03
N PRO A 234 12.64 19.74 -19.32
CA PRO A 234 12.02 20.33 -18.14
C PRO A 234 10.76 21.11 -18.54
N LEU A 235 9.93 21.46 -17.56
CA LEU A 235 8.85 22.40 -17.77
C LEU A 235 9.42 23.73 -18.32
N PRO A 236 8.77 24.34 -19.34
CA PRO A 236 9.15 25.67 -19.79
C PRO A 236 9.11 26.67 -18.63
N ALA A 237 10.10 27.56 -18.56
CA ALA A 237 10.21 28.54 -17.45
C ALA A 237 8.94 29.38 -17.27
N ALA A 238 8.32 29.83 -18.38
CA ALA A 238 7.07 30.59 -18.32
C ALA A 238 5.91 29.75 -17.74
N GLU A 239 5.82 28.47 -18.07
CA GLU A 239 4.81 27.59 -17.51
C GLU A 239 5.10 27.32 -16.03
N SER A 240 6.35 27.00 -15.68
CA SER A 240 6.77 26.79 -14.30
C SER A 240 6.50 27.97 -13.37
N ALA A 241 6.67 29.22 -13.89
CA ALA A 241 6.37 30.44 -13.15
C ALA A 241 4.86 30.67 -12.90
N GLY A 242 4.01 30.10 -13.77
CA GLY A 242 2.55 30.20 -13.64
C GLY A 242 1.89 29.10 -12.83
N ILE A 243 2.63 28.09 -12.41
CA ILE A 243 2.10 26.95 -11.64
C ILE A 243 1.93 27.33 -10.17
N HIS A 244 0.80 26.94 -9.60
CA HIS A 244 0.66 26.86 -8.15
C HIS A 244 1.36 25.59 -7.64
N TRP A 245 2.56 25.76 -7.13
CA TRP A 245 3.33 24.67 -6.52
C TRP A 245 2.84 24.41 -5.10
N GLN A 246 2.61 23.13 -4.78
CA GLN A 246 2.22 22.70 -3.45
C GLN A 246 3.44 22.19 -2.70
N ASP A 247 3.81 22.87 -1.60
CA ASP A 247 4.89 22.42 -0.75
C ASP A 247 4.47 21.18 0.02
N VAL A 248 5.37 20.19 0.04
CA VAL A 248 5.19 18.90 0.71
C VAL A 248 6.48 18.51 1.42
N GLU A 249 6.35 17.69 2.43
CA GLU A 249 7.48 17.12 3.15
C GLU A 249 7.50 15.59 3.01
N ALA A 250 8.70 15.02 2.80
CA ALA A 250 8.87 13.59 2.77
C ALA A 250 8.60 12.98 4.15
N GLU A 251 7.83 11.92 4.18
CA GLU A 251 7.54 11.20 5.41
C GLU A 251 8.59 10.11 5.68
N PRO A 252 8.89 9.79 6.96
CA PRO A 252 9.81 8.71 7.29
C PRO A 252 9.40 7.36 6.68
N PRO A 253 10.37 6.62 6.09
CA PRO A 253 11.80 6.88 6.05
C PRO A 253 12.32 7.72 4.87
N GLY A 254 11.56 8.65 4.32
CA GLY A 254 12.01 9.58 3.29
C GLY A 254 11.16 9.61 2.02
N PHE A 255 9.99 8.97 2.02
CA PHE A 255 9.12 8.92 0.85
C PHE A 255 8.29 10.20 0.67
N VAL A 256 8.15 10.62 -0.59
CA VAL A 256 7.09 11.54 -1.01
C VAL A 256 6.04 10.71 -1.73
N ALA A 257 4.94 10.41 -1.05
CA ALA A 257 3.79 9.71 -1.64
C ALA A 257 2.92 10.71 -2.41
N ILE A 258 3.09 10.78 -3.73
CA ILE A 258 2.36 11.71 -4.60
C ILE A 258 0.85 11.43 -4.57
N ASN A 259 0.43 10.17 -4.46
CA ASN A 259 -0.98 9.78 -4.31
C ASN A 259 -1.71 10.48 -3.17
N ARG A 260 -0.99 10.88 -2.12
CA ARG A 260 -1.57 11.65 -1.00
C ARG A 260 -2.10 13.02 -1.45
N TYR A 261 -1.51 13.58 -2.50
CA TYR A 261 -1.75 14.95 -2.95
C TYR A 261 -2.40 15.04 -4.33
N ARG A 262 -2.39 13.93 -5.09
CA ARG A 262 -2.88 13.86 -6.47
C ARG A 262 -3.73 12.62 -6.65
N GLU A 263 -4.75 12.75 -7.46
CA GLU A 263 -5.58 11.61 -7.88
C GLU A 263 -4.70 10.55 -8.54
N SER A 264 -4.90 9.31 -8.12
CA SER A 264 -4.15 8.17 -8.66
C SER A 264 -4.48 7.96 -10.13
N PRO A 265 -3.49 7.79 -10.99
CA PRO A 265 -3.74 7.39 -12.36
C PRO A 265 -4.27 5.95 -12.40
N HIS A 266 -5.16 5.70 -13.35
CA HIS A 266 -5.69 4.37 -13.65
C HIS A 266 -5.41 4.04 -15.11
N PRO A 267 -4.15 3.84 -15.51
CA PRO A 267 -3.82 3.50 -16.88
C PRO A 267 -4.43 2.14 -17.23
N ARG A 268 -5.07 2.06 -18.39
CA ARG A 268 -5.57 0.78 -18.92
C ARG A 268 -4.43 0.01 -19.57
N VAL A 269 -3.45 -0.38 -18.77
CA VAL A 269 -2.26 -1.05 -19.26
C VAL A 269 -2.13 -2.41 -18.62
N THR A 270 -1.94 -3.43 -19.45
CA THR A 270 -1.47 -4.72 -18.98
C THR A 270 0.06 -4.66 -18.91
N PHE A 271 0.63 -4.95 -17.75
CA PHE A 271 2.08 -5.02 -17.52
C PHE A 271 2.77 -6.18 -18.28
N GLN A 272 2.28 -6.56 -19.47
CA GLN A 272 2.78 -7.68 -20.26
C GLN A 272 3.26 -7.23 -21.63
N GLY A 273 4.31 -7.86 -22.11
CA GLY A 273 4.83 -7.69 -23.47
C GLY A 273 5.79 -6.52 -23.65
N ASP A 274 5.83 -5.97 -24.87
CA ASP A 274 6.80 -4.93 -25.29
C ASP A 274 6.66 -3.61 -24.52
N PHE A 275 5.53 -3.37 -23.88
CA PHE A 275 5.30 -2.21 -23.03
C PHE A 275 6.32 -2.11 -21.89
N ALA A 276 6.64 -3.22 -21.22
CA ALA A 276 7.61 -3.24 -20.14
C ALA A 276 9.02 -2.77 -20.56
N LYS A 277 9.32 -2.77 -21.86
CA LYS A 277 10.65 -2.46 -22.39
C LYS A 277 10.81 -1.02 -22.89
N ARG A 278 9.72 -0.23 -22.99
CA ARG A 278 9.75 1.12 -23.55
C ARG A 278 9.55 2.16 -22.47
N LEU A 279 10.33 3.24 -22.50
CA LEU A 279 10.15 4.40 -21.61
C LEU A 279 9.11 5.40 -22.14
N ASP A 280 8.33 5.03 -23.15
CA ASP A 280 7.30 5.92 -23.70
C ASP A 280 6.10 6.01 -22.76
N PRO A 281 5.53 7.21 -22.60
CA PRO A 281 4.28 7.39 -21.85
C PRO A 281 3.14 6.55 -22.44
N GLN A 282 2.26 6.07 -21.60
CA GLN A 282 1.10 5.26 -21.98
C GLN A 282 -0.21 6.01 -21.74
N PRO A 283 -1.31 5.65 -22.46
CA PRO A 283 -2.61 6.23 -22.21
C PRO A 283 -3.05 6.06 -20.74
N GLY A 284 -3.49 7.15 -20.13
CA GLY A 284 -3.91 7.18 -18.73
C GLY A 284 -2.79 7.41 -17.72
N MET A 285 -1.51 7.36 -18.14
CA MET A 285 -0.41 7.77 -17.26
C MET A 285 -0.50 9.25 -16.92
N LYS A 286 -0.21 9.56 -15.68
CA LYS A 286 -0.06 10.95 -15.21
C LYS A 286 1.39 11.22 -14.85
N VAL A 287 1.78 12.48 -14.93
CA VAL A 287 3.10 12.96 -14.49
C VAL A 287 2.93 14.15 -13.54
N VAL A 288 3.72 14.16 -12.48
CA VAL A 288 3.90 15.28 -11.57
C VAL A 288 5.36 15.69 -11.60
N TYR A 289 5.60 17.01 -11.64
CA TYR A 289 6.92 17.54 -11.44
C TYR A 289 7.11 17.86 -9.96
N ALA A 290 8.16 17.31 -9.38
CA ALA A 290 8.58 17.58 -8.00
C ALA A 290 9.89 18.36 -8.05
N ARG A 291 9.97 19.52 -7.39
CA ARG A 291 11.19 20.32 -7.36
C ARG A 291 11.69 20.58 -5.96
N THR A 292 13.00 20.67 -5.83
CA THR A 292 13.68 21.09 -4.60
C THR A 292 14.95 21.88 -4.94
N ILE A 293 15.49 22.61 -3.98
CA ILE A 293 16.75 23.34 -4.11
C ILE A 293 17.83 22.65 -3.28
N ILE A 294 18.97 22.43 -3.92
CA ILE A 294 20.19 21.92 -3.27
C ILE A 294 21.21 23.04 -3.23
N ASP A 295 21.50 23.56 -2.05
CA ASP A 295 22.57 24.54 -1.86
C ASP A 295 23.93 23.84 -1.76
N SER A 296 24.91 24.34 -2.51
CA SER A 296 26.27 23.81 -2.53
C SER A 296 27.28 24.91 -2.24
N GLU A 297 28.18 24.69 -1.29
CA GLU A 297 29.21 25.67 -0.92
C GLU A 297 30.25 25.91 -2.03
N ARG A 298 30.42 24.92 -2.91
CA ARG A 298 31.40 24.92 -4.01
C ARG A 298 30.88 24.13 -5.21
N GLU A 299 31.56 24.24 -6.32
CA GLU A 299 31.40 23.29 -7.43
C GLU A 299 31.87 21.91 -7.01
N GLN A 300 31.02 20.91 -7.15
CA GLN A 300 31.32 19.52 -6.78
C GLN A 300 30.34 18.54 -7.44
N MET A 301 30.79 17.30 -7.52
CA MET A 301 29.94 16.17 -7.90
C MET A 301 29.36 15.55 -6.63
N LYS A 302 28.04 15.28 -6.62
CA LYS A 302 27.36 14.50 -5.58
C LYS A 302 26.63 13.32 -6.23
N LYS A 303 26.42 12.25 -5.49
CA LYS A 303 25.51 11.18 -5.89
C LYS A 303 24.11 11.49 -5.36
N LEU A 304 23.10 11.37 -6.24
CA LEU A 304 21.70 11.28 -5.85
C LEU A 304 21.32 9.80 -5.89
N LEU A 305 21.09 9.20 -4.75
CA LEU A 305 20.48 7.89 -4.61
C LEU A 305 18.98 8.09 -4.72
N ILE A 306 18.33 7.40 -5.66
CA ILE A 306 16.93 7.64 -6.00
C ILE A 306 16.15 6.35 -6.19
N GLY A 307 15.00 6.25 -5.50
CA GLY A 307 13.94 5.30 -5.78
C GLY A 307 12.70 6.03 -6.24
N TYR A 308 11.94 5.43 -7.13
CA TYR A 308 10.74 6.03 -7.70
C TYR A 308 9.79 4.95 -8.23
N SER A 309 8.54 5.29 -8.34
CA SER A 309 7.50 4.47 -8.98
C SER A 309 6.64 5.38 -9.87
N ASP A 310 6.50 5.05 -11.15
CA ASP A 310 7.15 3.95 -11.91
C ASP A 310 8.25 4.49 -12.83
N ASP A 311 8.07 5.70 -13.42
CA ASP A 311 9.02 6.36 -14.30
C ASP A 311 9.52 7.67 -13.71
N VAL A 312 10.78 8.00 -13.99
CA VAL A 312 11.35 9.29 -13.62
C VAL A 312 12.17 9.89 -14.73
N SER A 313 12.10 11.23 -14.88
CA SER A 313 13.13 12.03 -15.52
C SER A 313 13.73 12.99 -14.50
N VAL A 314 15.05 13.05 -14.42
CA VAL A 314 15.80 13.87 -13.44
C VAL A 314 16.46 15.03 -14.19
N PHE A 315 16.15 16.25 -13.75
CA PHE A 315 16.72 17.47 -14.31
C PHE A 315 17.48 18.25 -13.21
N LEU A 316 18.66 18.72 -13.54
CA LEU A 316 19.42 19.63 -12.67
C LEU A 316 19.67 20.95 -13.42
N ASN A 317 19.25 22.06 -12.84
CA ASN A 317 19.40 23.39 -13.44
C ASN A 317 18.90 23.43 -14.91
N GLY A 318 17.77 22.79 -15.17
CA GLY A 318 17.12 22.71 -16.48
C GLY A 318 17.74 21.72 -17.47
N LYS A 319 18.76 20.94 -17.10
CA LYS A 319 19.37 19.93 -17.94
C LYS A 319 18.95 18.52 -17.50
N ILE A 320 18.54 17.68 -18.45
CA ILE A 320 18.26 16.27 -18.16
C ILE A 320 19.56 15.53 -17.83
N LEU A 321 19.54 14.79 -16.74
CA LEU A 321 20.68 13.95 -16.31
C LEU A 321 20.36 12.47 -16.40
N TYR A 322 19.10 12.09 -16.22
CA TYR A 322 18.72 10.68 -16.14
C TYR A 322 17.26 10.50 -16.56
N ARG A 323 16.94 9.37 -17.13
CA ARG A 323 15.59 8.88 -17.34
C ARG A 323 15.55 7.38 -17.10
N GLY A 324 14.59 6.91 -16.31
CA GLY A 324 14.48 5.50 -15.96
C GLY A 324 13.08 5.04 -15.67
N ARG A 325 12.91 3.71 -15.67
CA ARG A 325 11.69 2.99 -15.28
C ARG A 325 11.99 2.00 -14.18
N SER A 326 11.16 2.02 -13.14
CA SER A 326 11.20 1.11 -11.99
C SER A 326 9.85 0.39 -11.81
N ALA A 327 9.09 0.22 -12.89
CA ALA A 327 7.81 -0.48 -12.88
C ALA A 327 7.98 -1.98 -12.62
N GLN A 328 6.95 -2.60 -12.05
CA GLN A 328 6.94 -4.05 -11.82
C GLN A 328 7.21 -4.83 -13.10
N GLY A 329 8.15 -5.79 -13.05
CA GLY A 329 8.54 -6.65 -14.17
C GLY A 329 9.40 -5.97 -15.22
N PHE A 330 9.78 -4.69 -15.07
CA PHE A 330 10.54 -3.98 -16.09
C PHE A 330 12.01 -4.38 -16.13
N ARG A 331 12.69 -4.46 -14.98
CA ARG A 331 14.14 -4.76 -14.90
C ARG A 331 14.42 -6.25 -15.11
N ASP A 332 13.57 -7.08 -14.51
CA ASP A 332 13.50 -8.52 -14.67
C ASP A 332 12.09 -9.01 -14.30
N PRO A 333 11.71 -10.25 -14.66
CA PRO A 333 10.36 -10.77 -14.37
C PRO A 333 9.98 -10.84 -12.89
N GLY A 334 10.95 -10.89 -11.99
CA GLY A 334 10.75 -10.94 -10.53
C GLY A 334 10.81 -9.56 -9.87
N PHE A 335 11.19 -8.52 -10.61
CA PHE A 335 11.31 -7.17 -10.07
C PHE A 335 9.96 -6.58 -9.70
N LEU A 336 9.78 -6.24 -8.44
CA LEU A 336 8.50 -5.75 -7.91
C LEU A 336 8.31 -4.23 -8.05
N GLY A 337 9.35 -3.48 -8.39
CA GLY A 337 9.30 -2.02 -8.46
C GLY A 337 9.26 -1.34 -7.08
N ILE A 338 9.72 -2.03 -6.03
CA ILE A 338 9.77 -1.45 -4.69
C ILE A 338 10.65 -0.20 -4.68
N VAL A 339 10.10 0.88 -4.15
CA VAL A 339 10.79 2.17 -4.08
C VAL A 339 11.88 2.12 -3.00
N ASN A 340 13.13 2.14 -3.45
CA ASN A 340 14.30 2.11 -2.58
C ASN A 340 15.32 3.14 -3.12
N PRO A 341 15.93 3.99 -2.28
CA PRO A 341 16.92 4.97 -2.73
C PRO A 341 18.15 4.34 -3.41
N GLU A 342 18.40 3.06 -3.18
CA GLU A 342 19.52 2.33 -3.81
C GLU A 342 19.19 1.73 -5.17
N ASN A 343 17.96 1.93 -5.68
CA ASN A 343 17.57 1.40 -6.99
C ASN A 343 18.37 2.01 -8.14
N ASP A 344 18.64 3.32 -8.07
CA ASP A 344 19.39 4.04 -9.09
C ASP A 344 20.29 5.12 -8.47
N THR A 345 21.36 5.47 -9.17
CA THR A 345 22.29 6.53 -8.79
C THR A 345 22.44 7.51 -9.94
N VAL A 346 22.19 8.80 -9.66
CA VAL A 346 22.37 9.90 -10.61
C VAL A 346 23.48 10.83 -10.12
N TYR A 347 24.45 11.16 -10.98
CA TYR A 347 25.51 12.08 -10.63
C TYR A 347 25.09 13.53 -10.88
N LEU A 348 25.16 14.35 -9.83
CA LEU A 348 24.74 15.75 -9.84
C LEU A 348 25.97 16.69 -9.90
N PRO A 349 26.26 17.32 -11.04
CA PRO A 349 27.29 18.37 -11.13
C PRO A 349 26.76 19.67 -10.52
N LEU A 350 26.89 19.83 -9.21
CA LEU A 350 26.43 20.99 -8.48
C LEU A 350 27.35 22.19 -8.72
N ARG A 351 26.73 23.34 -9.02
CA ARG A 351 27.41 24.64 -9.01
C ARG A 351 27.43 25.19 -7.59
N LYS A 352 28.34 26.10 -7.30
CA LYS A 352 28.29 26.88 -6.06
C LYS A 352 26.99 27.68 -5.99
N GLY A 353 26.32 27.63 -4.82
CA GLY A 353 25.02 28.25 -4.57
C GLY A 353 23.86 27.31 -4.84
N ALA A 354 22.70 27.86 -5.12
CA ALA A 354 21.46 27.14 -5.33
C ALA A 354 21.45 26.35 -6.65
N ASN A 355 21.05 25.09 -6.55
CA ASN A 355 20.84 24.19 -7.68
C ASN A 355 19.41 23.67 -7.64
N GLU A 356 18.64 23.88 -8.69
CA GLU A 356 17.29 23.37 -8.80
C GLU A 356 17.33 21.92 -9.32
N LEU A 357 16.85 20.99 -8.49
CA LEU A 357 16.60 19.60 -8.87
C LEU A 357 15.11 19.47 -9.16
N VAL A 358 14.77 18.94 -10.34
CA VAL A 358 13.39 18.65 -10.74
C VAL A 358 13.28 17.20 -11.15
N LEU A 359 12.28 16.51 -10.61
CA LEU A 359 11.89 15.16 -11.01
C LEU A 359 10.56 15.24 -11.76
N ALA A 360 10.44 14.62 -12.92
CA ALA A 360 9.16 14.32 -13.54
C ALA A 360 8.83 12.86 -13.23
N VAL A 361 7.89 12.63 -12.34
CA VAL A 361 7.54 11.29 -11.84
C VAL A 361 6.20 10.87 -12.42
N SER A 362 6.15 9.73 -13.10
CA SER A 362 4.95 9.20 -13.74
C SER A 362 4.58 7.85 -13.15
N GLU A 363 3.28 7.54 -13.14
CA GLU A 363 2.72 6.36 -12.49
C GLU A 363 1.99 5.45 -13.48
N LEU A 364 2.21 4.15 -13.31
CA LEU A 364 1.50 3.05 -13.98
C LEU A 364 0.64 2.24 -12.99
N GLY A 365 1.07 2.10 -11.74
CA GLY A 365 0.34 1.39 -10.69
C GLY A 365 1.25 0.86 -9.59
N GLY A 366 0.72 0.75 -8.37
CA GLY A 366 1.44 0.19 -7.22
C GLY A 366 1.90 1.22 -6.20
N GLY A 367 1.79 2.50 -6.51
CA GLY A 367 2.07 3.60 -5.61
C GLY A 367 2.96 4.69 -6.22
N TRP A 368 2.37 5.85 -6.43
CA TRP A 368 3.03 6.99 -7.04
C TRP A 368 3.89 7.75 -6.04
N GLY A 369 5.18 7.71 -6.20
CA GLY A 369 6.06 8.42 -5.29
C GLY A 369 7.54 8.20 -5.56
N PHE A 370 8.36 8.78 -4.68
CA PHE A 370 9.81 8.70 -4.80
C PHE A 370 10.49 8.90 -3.44
N VAL A 371 11.77 8.57 -3.38
CA VAL A 371 12.72 8.88 -2.31
C VAL A 371 14.02 9.36 -2.91
N CYS A 372 14.64 10.39 -2.30
CA CYS A 372 15.92 10.95 -2.74
C CYS A 372 16.85 11.16 -1.56
N ARG A 373 18.10 10.71 -1.71
CA ARG A 373 19.14 10.90 -0.70
C ARG A 373 20.46 11.33 -1.37
N LEU A 374 21.11 12.34 -0.84
CA LEU A 374 22.43 12.74 -1.29
C LEU A 374 23.50 11.86 -0.65
N ALA A 375 24.49 11.48 -1.43
CA ALA A 375 25.68 10.77 -0.95
C ALA A 375 26.96 11.41 -1.49
N GLU A 376 28.03 11.23 -0.73
CA GLU A 376 29.37 11.67 -1.16
C GLU A 376 29.86 10.80 -2.32
N MET A 377 30.79 11.37 -3.11
CA MET A 377 31.61 10.57 -4.01
C MET A 377 32.58 9.74 -3.16
N GLU A 378 32.67 8.46 -3.46
CA GLU A 378 33.73 7.65 -2.87
C GLU A 378 35.06 8.18 -3.38
N SER A 379 35.99 8.41 -2.43
CA SER A 379 37.36 8.88 -2.70
C SER A 379 38.22 7.83 -3.40
#